data_442cf71a33e7d0a03d3febf756b1a21c
#
_entry.id   442cf71a33e7d0a03d3febf756b1a21c
#
_cell.length_a   1.000
_cell.length_b   1.000
_cell.length_c   1.000
_cell.angle_alpha   90.00
_cell.angle_beta   90.00
_cell.angle_gamma   90.00
#
_symmetry.space_group_name_H-M   'P 1'
#
loop_
_entity.id
_entity.type
_entity.pdbx_description
1 polymer ?
#
loop_
_entity_poly.entity_id
_entity_poly.type
_entity_poly.pdbx_seq_one_letter_code
_entity_poly.pdbx_strand_id
1 'polypeptide(L)'
;MKQISIIILSITLLMQIMCLQQSHSAVLLDRIVAVVNNEVITWSELRSTISREAKSFLDKVPEGKKNEAMKELEKDFLNTLIDMKLQLQEARQKGLDLNNTEIDNAISDIKKKYNLTDEALLHSLEAEGMTFEVYRERLGEQIMVSKLVNFEVKANIVISDREINEYYEANKDKLGSVEKLRIRQIYFAMPKDQSKKSIMEARAQEVIARLNKGEDFATLAGELSEDESRKFGGDLGYISRGSVLKEVEDAAFALKIGEVSKPFWSPLGLHIIKLEEKIEGDGFDKVKDKIKETLFEKAFESKYLEWKAGLKEKAYIEIKL
;
A
#
# COMPACT_ATOMS: atom_id res chain seq x y z
N MET A 1 -29.01 84.47 15.55
CA MET A 1 -29.29 83.81 14.26
C MET A 1 -28.02 83.39 13.52
N LYS A 2 -26.98 84.25 13.38
CA LYS A 2 -25.74 83.88 12.67
C LYS A 2 -24.90 82.69 13.24
N GLN A 3 -24.90 82.48 14.56
CA GLN A 3 -24.17 81.36 15.16
C GLN A 3 -24.85 80.02 14.96
N ILE A 4 -26.15 79.94 14.90
CA ILE A 4 -26.93 78.72 14.68
C ILE A 4 -26.74 78.25 13.21
N SER A 5 -26.68 79.20 12.24
CA SER A 5 -26.41 78.86 10.83
C SER A 5 -25.02 78.26 10.61
N ILE A 6 -23.99 78.68 11.32
CA ILE A 6 -22.62 78.17 11.22
C ILE A 6 -22.55 76.74 11.80
N ILE A 7 -23.23 76.41 12.86
CA ILE A 7 -23.29 75.11 13.49
C ILE A 7 -24.00 74.10 12.54
N ILE A 8 -25.12 74.50 11.94
CA ILE A 8 -25.86 73.66 10.97
C ILE A 8 -24.99 73.38 9.69
N LEU A 9 -24.27 74.39 9.21
CA LEU A 9 -23.38 74.22 8.05
C LEU A 9 -22.20 73.33 8.37
N SER A 10 -21.62 73.36 9.56
CA SER A 10 -20.55 72.50 9.98
C SER A 10 -20.98 70.99 10.18
N ILE A 11 -22.22 70.77 10.66
CA ILE A 11 -22.80 69.45 10.82
C ILE A 11 -23.12 68.81 9.45
N THR A 12 -23.66 69.59 8.52
CA THR A 12 -23.89 69.04 7.14
C THR A 12 -22.62 68.77 6.40
N LEU A 13 -21.54 69.53 6.58
CA LEU A 13 -20.23 69.27 5.99
C LEU A 13 -19.56 68.04 6.62
N LEU A 14 -19.71 67.80 7.93
CA LEU A 14 -19.24 66.61 8.63
C LEU A 14 -19.98 65.32 8.16
N MET A 15 -21.29 65.45 7.91
CA MET A 15 -22.12 64.35 7.42
C MET A 15 -21.85 63.96 5.98
N GLN A 16 -21.42 64.92 5.14
CA GLN A 16 -20.98 64.65 3.76
C GLN A 16 -19.60 63.98 3.70
N ILE A 17 -18.70 64.26 4.63
CA ILE A 17 -17.37 63.58 4.71
C ILE A 17 -17.52 62.14 5.18
N MET A 18 -18.54 61.82 5.98
CA MET A 18 -18.82 60.46 6.45
C MET A 18 -19.40 59.55 5.33
N CYS A 19 -20.03 60.12 4.30
CA CYS A 19 -20.57 59.31 3.17
C CYS A 19 -19.54 58.97 2.08
N LEU A 20 -18.31 59.44 2.19
CA LEU A 20 -17.25 59.17 1.18
C LEU A 20 -16.32 57.99 1.52
N GLN A 21 -16.57 57.28 2.62
CA GLN A 21 -15.99 55.96 2.81
C GLN A 21 -16.80 54.91 2.04
N GLN A 22 -16.81 54.99 0.74
CA GLN A 22 -17.07 53.83 -0.09
C GLN A 22 -15.96 52.82 0.23
N SER A 23 -16.34 51.83 1.03
CA SER A 23 -15.55 50.60 1.13
C SER A 23 -15.41 50.04 -0.28
N HIS A 24 -14.29 50.33 -0.92
CA HIS A 24 -13.87 49.56 -2.04
C HIS A 24 -13.59 48.18 -1.44
N SER A 25 -14.57 47.28 -1.51
CA SER A 25 -14.32 45.86 -1.43
C SER A 25 -13.29 45.60 -2.54
N ALA A 26 -12.03 45.52 -2.17
CA ALA A 26 -11.02 45.01 -3.06
C ALA A 26 -11.51 43.62 -3.48
N VAL A 27 -12.04 43.50 -4.68
CA VAL A 27 -12.27 42.19 -5.27
C VAL A 27 -10.88 41.58 -5.35
N LEU A 28 -10.58 40.70 -4.43
CA LEU A 28 -9.34 39.95 -4.44
C LEU A 28 -9.43 39.06 -5.68
N LEU A 29 -8.87 39.53 -6.81
CA LEU A 29 -8.77 38.74 -8.02
C LEU A 29 -7.81 37.57 -7.68
N ASP A 30 -8.36 36.36 -7.59
CA ASP A 30 -7.57 35.19 -7.34
C ASP A 30 -6.61 34.94 -8.51
N ARG A 31 -5.36 34.62 -8.20
CA ARG A 31 -4.32 34.39 -9.21
C ARG A 31 -4.55 33.07 -9.92
N ILE A 32 -4.64 33.08 -11.26
CA ILE A 32 -4.67 31.87 -12.05
C ILE A 32 -3.28 31.24 -12.03
N VAL A 33 -3.18 29.95 -11.65
CA VAL A 33 -1.93 29.18 -11.62
C VAL A 33 -1.84 28.16 -12.75
N ALA A 34 -2.98 27.76 -13.33
CA ALA A 34 -3.00 27.00 -14.58
C ALA A 34 -4.29 27.23 -15.36
N VAL A 35 -4.22 26.99 -16.67
CA VAL A 35 -5.37 26.88 -17.57
C VAL A 35 -5.38 25.47 -18.13
N VAL A 36 -6.51 24.79 -18.08
CA VAL A 36 -6.70 23.42 -18.56
C VAL A 36 -7.90 23.42 -19.50
N ASN A 37 -7.65 23.46 -20.81
CA ASN A 37 -8.65 23.68 -21.83
C ASN A 37 -9.43 24.98 -21.57
N ASN A 38 -10.71 24.89 -21.22
CA ASN A 38 -11.58 26.03 -20.94
C ASN A 38 -11.77 26.30 -19.42
N GLU A 39 -11.08 25.60 -18.55
CA GLU A 39 -11.16 25.75 -17.09
C GLU A 39 -9.87 26.32 -16.52
N VAL A 40 -9.97 27.04 -15.42
CA VAL A 40 -8.81 27.59 -14.71
C VAL A 40 -8.63 26.89 -13.37
N ILE A 41 -7.37 26.86 -12.93
CA ILE A 41 -7.02 26.50 -11.54
C ILE A 41 -6.46 27.76 -10.90
N THR A 42 -7.03 28.10 -9.75
CA THR A 42 -6.63 29.32 -9.05
C THR A 42 -5.63 29.00 -7.92
N TRP A 43 -4.93 30.04 -7.48
CA TRP A 43 -4.00 29.95 -6.36
C TRP A 43 -4.69 29.54 -5.06
N SER A 44 -5.90 30.10 -4.80
CA SER A 44 -6.69 29.74 -3.62
C SER A 44 -7.12 28.29 -3.64
N GLU A 45 -7.52 27.76 -4.81
CA GLU A 45 -7.87 26.34 -4.99
C GLU A 45 -6.65 25.44 -4.71
N LEU A 46 -5.49 25.77 -5.28
CA LEU A 46 -4.25 25.03 -5.07
C LEU A 46 -3.86 25.01 -3.58
N ARG A 47 -3.80 26.18 -2.94
CA ARG A 47 -3.43 26.29 -1.52
C ARG A 47 -4.40 25.59 -0.60
N SER A 48 -5.71 25.72 -0.85
CA SER A 48 -6.74 25.00 -0.09
C SER A 48 -6.56 23.50 -0.20
N THR A 49 -6.25 23.00 -1.39
CA THR A 49 -6.00 21.58 -1.63
C THR A 49 -4.77 21.10 -0.87
N ILE A 50 -3.63 21.81 -0.98
CA ILE A 50 -2.40 21.48 -0.22
C ILE A 50 -2.67 21.49 1.28
N SER A 51 -3.31 22.54 1.80
CA SER A 51 -3.58 22.69 3.24
C SER A 51 -4.43 21.56 3.80
N ARG A 52 -5.33 21.03 3.01
CA ARG A 52 -6.22 19.93 3.40
C ARG A 52 -5.54 18.57 3.24
N GLU A 53 -5.06 18.27 2.03
CA GLU A 53 -4.53 16.94 1.70
C GLU A 53 -3.18 16.67 2.38
N ALA A 54 -2.35 17.70 2.54
CA ALA A 54 -1.06 17.59 3.21
C ALA A 54 -1.10 18.04 4.69
N LYS A 55 -2.29 18.20 5.30
CA LYS A 55 -2.45 18.70 6.68
C LYS A 55 -1.58 17.92 7.67
N SER A 56 -1.66 16.60 7.67
CA SER A 56 -0.90 15.75 8.59
C SER A 56 0.63 15.86 8.42
N PHE A 57 1.09 16.21 7.25
CA PHE A 57 2.50 16.52 6.98
C PHE A 57 2.83 17.93 7.47
N LEU A 58 2.04 18.92 7.08
CA LEU A 58 2.25 20.34 7.43
C LEU A 58 2.16 20.60 8.94
N ASP A 59 1.34 19.85 9.67
CA ASP A 59 1.24 19.96 11.13
C ASP A 59 2.53 19.52 11.85
N LYS A 60 3.37 18.68 11.21
CA LYS A 60 4.67 18.27 11.73
C LYS A 60 5.81 19.21 11.34
N VAL A 61 5.58 20.12 10.40
CA VAL A 61 6.57 21.10 9.94
C VAL A 61 6.63 22.28 10.92
N PRO A 62 7.81 22.71 11.39
CA PRO A 62 7.94 23.92 12.21
C PRO A 62 7.32 25.13 11.52
N GLU A 63 6.65 26.02 12.31
CA GLU A 63 5.90 27.15 11.76
C GLU A 63 6.71 28.00 10.79
N GLY A 64 7.97 28.29 11.11
CA GLY A 64 8.88 29.07 10.26
C GLY A 64 9.26 28.42 8.92
N LYS A 65 8.99 27.11 8.73
CA LYS A 65 9.29 26.35 7.49
C LYS A 65 8.02 25.95 6.70
N LYS A 66 6.84 26.22 7.22
CA LYS A 66 5.58 25.80 6.57
C LYS A 66 5.41 26.38 5.17
N ASN A 67 5.78 27.65 4.96
CA ASN A 67 5.69 28.28 3.65
C ASN A 67 6.63 27.64 2.63
N GLU A 68 7.83 27.24 3.04
CA GLU A 68 8.79 26.54 2.17
C GLU A 68 8.29 25.14 1.82
N ALA A 69 7.85 24.37 2.82
CA ALA A 69 7.24 23.06 2.60
C ALA A 69 5.99 23.12 1.71
N MET A 70 5.17 24.16 1.87
CA MET A 70 4.01 24.38 1.02
C MET A 70 4.41 24.63 -0.45
N LYS A 71 5.46 25.42 -0.67
CA LYS A 71 5.97 25.70 -2.00
C LYS A 71 6.55 24.47 -2.70
N GLU A 72 7.17 23.56 -1.96
CA GLU A 72 7.65 22.28 -2.51
C GLU A 72 6.49 21.40 -3.01
N LEU A 73 5.36 21.46 -2.33
CA LEU A 73 4.16 20.71 -2.69
C LEU A 73 3.37 21.30 -3.87
N GLU A 74 3.57 22.59 -4.18
CA GLU A 74 2.76 23.32 -5.19
C GLU A 74 2.74 22.63 -6.55
N LYS A 75 3.89 22.17 -7.02
CA LYS A 75 4.02 21.54 -8.34
C LYS A 75 3.27 20.21 -8.42
N ASP A 76 3.41 19.38 -7.40
CA ASP A 76 2.81 18.04 -7.37
C ASP A 76 1.29 18.14 -7.22
N PHE A 77 0.82 19.00 -6.33
CA PHE A 77 -0.61 19.25 -6.16
C PHE A 77 -1.24 19.93 -7.37
N LEU A 78 -0.52 20.86 -8.04
CA LEU A 78 -1.00 21.45 -9.28
C LEU A 78 -1.16 20.40 -10.38
N ASN A 79 -0.20 19.50 -10.54
CA ASN A 79 -0.31 18.39 -11.48
C ASN A 79 -1.50 17.48 -11.17
N THR A 80 -1.75 17.23 -9.88
CA THR A 80 -2.92 16.44 -9.44
C THR A 80 -4.24 17.14 -9.78
N LEU A 81 -4.32 18.46 -9.59
CA LEU A 81 -5.50 19.26 -9.97
C LEU A 81 -5.72 19.28 -11.47
N ILE A 82 -4.64 19.41 -12.25
CA ILE A 82 -4.71 19.33 -13.71
C ILE A 82 -5.24 17.96 -14.15
N ASP A 83 -4.70 16.88 -13.60
CA ASP A 83 -5.16 15.51 -13.88
C ASP A 83 -6.66 15.33 -13.53
N MET A 84 -7.10 15.84 -12.39
CA MET A 84 -8.50 15.79 -11.97
C MET A 84 -9.40 16.57 -12.92
N LYS A 85 -9.02 17.81 -13.31
CA LYS A 85 -9.79 18.62 -14.29
C LYS A 85 -9.94 17.90 -15.62
N LEU A 86 -8.87 17.32 -16.15
CA LEU A 86 -8.91 16.57 -17.40
C LEU A 86 -9.83 15.35 -17.32
N GLN A 87 -9.76 14.59 -16.22
CA GLN A 87 -10.62 13.44 -16.01
C GLN A 87 -12.10 13.85 -15.89
N LEU A 88 -12.40 14.94 -15.19
CA LEU A 88 -13.77 15.44 -15.08
C LEU A 88 -14.33 15.92 -16.42
N GLN A 89 -13.50 16.61 -17.22
CA GLN A 89 -13.88 17.04 -18.56
C GLN A 89 -14.17 15.83 -19.47
N GLU A 90 -13.31 14.83 -19.45
CA GLU A 90 -13.52 13.58 -20.21
C GLU A 90 -14.78 12.85 -19.75
N ALA A 91 -15.03 12.77 -18.43
CA ALA A 91 -16.24 12.17 -17.88
C ALA A 91 -17.52 12.86 -18.40
N ARG A 92 -17.53 14.20 -18.40
CA ARG A 92 -18.64 15.01 -18.92
C ARG A 92 -18.83 14.81 -20.42
N GLN A 93 -17.75 14.77 -21.21
CA GLN A 93 -17.82 14.51 -22.66
C GLN A 93 -18.40 13.14 -22.96
N LYS A 94 -18.19 12.15 -22.09
CA LYS A 94 -18.76 10.80 -22.23
C LYS A 94 -20.15 10.65 -21.63
N GLY A 95 -20.74 11.73 -21.13
CA GLY A 95 -22.09 11.71 -20.52
C GLY A 95 -22.15 10.93 -19.21
N LEU A 96 -21.06 10.87 -18.45
CA LEU A 96 -20.99 10.22 -17.15
C LEU A 96 -21.43 11.12 -15.99
N ASP A 97 -22.25 12.12 -16.29
CA ASP A 97 -22.83 13.02 -15.27
C ASP A 97 -23.61 12.25 -14.21
N LEU A 98 -23.52 12.75 -12.98
CA LEU A 98 -24.25 12.19 -11.84
C LEU A 98 -25.54 12.94 -11.59
N ASN A 99 -26.56 12.17 -11.22
CA ASN A 99 -27.77 12.75 -10.67
C ASN A 99 -27.65 12.86 -9.12
N ASN A 100 -28.47 13.73 -8.53
CA ASN A 100 -28.46 13.94 -7.09
C ASN A 100 -28.71 12.67 -6.27
N THR A 101 -29.54 11.75 -6.80
CA THR A 101 -29.86 10.49 -6.11
C THR A 101 -28.61 9.59 -5.96
N GLU A 102 -27.72 9.57 -6.94
CA GLU A 102 -26.49 8.78 -6.85
C GLU A 102 -25.56 9.31 -5.75
N ILE A 103 -25.48 10.65 -5.63
CA ILE A 103 -24.66 11.29 -4.59
C ILE A 103 -25.28 11.03 -3.21
N ASP A 104 -26.60 11.15 -3.08
CA ASP A 104 -27.33 10.89 -1.82
C ASP A 104 -27.19 9.43 -1.37
N ASN A 105 -27.24 8.48 -2.29
CA ASN A 105 -27.00 7.08 -2.02
C ASN A 105 -25.55 6.85 -1.52
N ALA A 106 -24.56 7.46 -2.17
CA ALA A 106 -23.17 7.36 -1.75
C ALA A 106 -22.96 7.94 -0.34
N ILE A 107 -23.56 9.09 -0.02
CA ILE A 107 -23.53 9.66 1.33
C ILE A 107 -24.17 8.71 2.34
N SER A 108 -25.33 8.13 2.01
CA SER A 108 -26.00 7.15 2.87
C SER A 108 -25.13 5.93 3.14
N ASP A 109 -24.44 5.40 2.11
CA ASP A 109 -23.57 4.24 2.26
C ASP A 109 -22.32 4.56 3.08
N ILE A 110 -21.74 5.76 2.92
CA ILE A 110 -20.64 6.25 3.77
C ILE A 110 -21.10 6.32 5.23
N LYS A 111 -22.28 6.92 5.51
CA LYS A 111 -22.83 7.00 6.86
C LYS A 111 -23.02 5.62 7.47
N LYS A 112 -23.58 4.66 6.72
CA LYS A 112 -23.74 3.27 7.17
C LYS A 112 -22.39 2.60 7.46
N LYS A 113 -21.42 2.72 6.53
CA LYS A 113 -20.11 2.09 6.66
C LYS A 113 -19.35 2.54 7.90
N TYR A 114 -19.44 3.82 8.24
CA TYR A 114 -18.74 4.42 9.38
C TYR A 114 -19.64 4.64 10.60
N ASN A 115 -20.90 4.17 10.54
CA ASN A 115 -21.90 4.31 11.60
C ASN A 115 -22.10 5.76 12.06
N LEU A 116 -22.19 6.69 11.09
CA LEU A 116 -22.33 8.12 11.33
C LEU A 116 -23.80 8.55 11.28
N THR A 117 -24.19 9.45 12.20
CA THR A 117 -25.43 10.22 12.08
C THR A 117 -25.22 11.44 11.17
N ASP A 118 -26.31 12.11 10.79
CA ASP A 118 -26.21 13.36 10.01
C ASP A 118 -25.45 14.45 10.78
N GLU A 119 -25.73 14.58 12.08
CA GLU A 119 -25.04 15.53 12.94
C GLU A 119 -23.55 15.22 13.05
N ALA A 120 -23.18 13.94 13.19
CA ALA A 120 -21.77 13.52 13.27
C ALA A 120 -21.01 13.80 11.97
N LEU A 121 -21.66 13.59 10.82
CA LEU A 121 -21.09 13.94 9.52
C LEU A 121 -20.87 15.45 9.42
N LEU A 122 -21.90 16.27 9.70
CA LEU A 122 -21.79 17.72 9.63
C LEU A 122 -20.70 18.26 10.56
N HIS A 123 -20.64 17.78 11.80
CA HIS A 123 -19.60 18.18 12.75
C HIS A 123 -18.19 17.82 12.26
N SER A 124 -18.03 16.66 11.59
CA SER A 124 -16.73 16.26 11.02
C SER A 124 -16.33 17.19 9.87
N LEU A 125 -17.28 17.56 9.01
CA LEU A 125 -17.03 18.49 7.90
C LEU A 125 -16.67 19.89 8.40
N GLU A 126 -17.37 20.39 9.42
CA GLU A 126 -17.06 21.68 10.05
C GLU A 126 -15.65 21.69 10.66
N ALA A 127 -15.23 20.60 11.32
CA ALA A 127 -13.89 20.46 11.87
C ALA A 127 -12.79 20.48 10.78
N GLU A 128 -13.15 20.10 9.54
CA GLU A 128 -12.29 20.18 8.37
C GLU A 128 -12.45 21.51 7.60
N GLY A 129 -13.31 22.43 8.08
CA GLY A 129 -13.58 23.70 7.41
C GLY A 129 -14.36 23.57 6.09
N MET A 130 -15.18 22.52 5.97
CA MET A 130 -15.92 22.19 4.75
C MET A 130 -17.43 22.31 4.98
N THR A 131 -18.15 22.92 4.02
CA THR A 131 -19.62 22.88 4.03
C THR A 131 -20.15 21.58 3.43
N PHE A 132 -21.38 21.23 3.74
CA PHE A 132 -22.01 20.03 3.19
C PHE A 132 -22.17 20.09 1.67
N GLU A 133 -22.42 21.27 1.12
CA GLU A 133 -22.54 21.52 -0.33
C GLU A 133 -21.20 21.22 -1.04
N VAL A 134 -20.09 21.76 -0.52
CA VAL A 134 -18.74 21.50 -1.04
C VAL A 134 -18.38 20.02 -0.94
N TYR A 135 -18.79 19.37 0.16
CA TYR A 135 -18.59 17.93 0.31
C TYR A 135 -19.35 17.13 -0.75
N ARG A 136 -20.64 17.46 -0.98
CA ARG A 136 -21.46 16.82 -2.01
C ARG A 136 -20.87 16.97 -3.40
N GLU A 137 -20.44 18.17 -3.75
CA GLU A 137 -19.81 18.46 -5.04
C GLU A 137 -18.56 17.58 -5.25
N ARG A 138 -17.64 17.58 -4.29
CA ARG A 138 -16.42 16.78 -4.34
C ARG A 138 -16.69 15.28 -4.40
N LEU A 139 -17.63 14.79 -3.62
CA LEU A 139 -18.02 13.38 -3.67
C LEU A 139 -18.58 13.04 -5.05
N GLY A 140 -19.38 13.91 -5.63
CA GLY A 140 -19.86 13.76 -7.02
C GLY A 140 -18.71 13.69 -8.01
N GLU A 141 -17.74 14.59 -7.93
CA GLU A 141 -16.55 14.59 -8.78
C GLU A 141 -15.75 13.26 -8.64
N GLN A 142 -15.55 12.79 -7.41
CA GLN A 142 -14.85 11.52 -7.15
C GLN A 142 -15.59 10.31 -7.73
N ILE A 143 -16.92 10.27 -7.60
CA ILE A 143 -17.74 9.22 -8.17
C ILE A 143 -17.67 9.26 -9.71
N MET A 144 -17.73 10.45 -10.30
CA MET A 144 -17.65 10.64 -11.75
C MET A 144 -16.30 10.16 -12.30
N VAL A 145 -15.19 10.55 -11.66
CA VAL A 145 -13.85 10.07 -12.02
C VAL A 145 -13.74 8.56 -11.84
N SER A 146 -14.29 8.01 -10.76
CA SER A 146 -14.28 6.56 -10.52
C SER A 146 -15.04 5.80 -11.61
N LYS A 147 -16.21 6.28 -12.05
CA LYS A 147 -16.97 5.72 -13.18
C LYS A 147 -16.13 5.76 -14.46
N LEU A 148 -15.51 6.90 -14.74
CA LEU A 148 -14.68 7.07 -15.93
C LEU A 148 -13.49 6.09 -15.93
N VAL A 149 -12.77 5.99 -14.82
CA VAL A 149 -11.62 5.07 -14.68
C VAL A 149 -12.07 3.61 -14.79
N ASN A 150 -13.22 3.26 -14.24
CA ASN A 150 -13.78 1.92 -14.41
C ASN A 150 -14.07 1.63 -15.88
N PHE A 151 -14.66 2.58 -16.61
CA PHE A 151 -15.04 2.43 -18.01
C PHE A 151 -13.82 2.41 -18.94
N GLU A 152 -12.91 3.40 -18.80
CA GLU A 152 -11.77 3.60 -19.71
C GLU A 152 -10.59 2.66 -19.43
N VAL A 153 -10.37 2.31 -18.17
CA VAL A 153 -9.17 1.58 -17.76
C VAL A 153 -9.50 0.19 -17.27
N LYS A 154 -10.28 0.05 -16.18
CA LYS A 154 -10.48 -1.24 -15.51
C LYS A 154 -11.23 -2.25 -16.38
N ALA A 155 -12.28 -1.82 -17.10
CA ALA A 155 -13.05 -2.69 -17.97
C ALA A 155 -12.22 -3.30 -19.13
N ASN A 156 -11.10 -2.66 -19.46
CA ASN A 156 -10.19 -3.07 -20.53
C ASN A 156 -9.01 -3.92 -20.03
N ILE A 157 -9.01 -4.35 -18.76
CA ILE A 157 -8.00 -5.21 -18.19
C ILE A 157 -8.53 -6.64 -18.09
N VAL A 158 -7.94 -7.54 -18.83
CA VAL A 158 -8.23 -8.96 -18.76
C VAL A 158 -6.95 -9.69 -18.38
N ILE A 159 -6.98 -10.41 -17.28
CA ILE A 159 -5.87 -11.27 -16.85
C ILE A 159 -6.21 -12.71 -17.24
N SER A 160 -5.45 -13.28 -18.13
CA SER A 160 -5.62 -14.63 -18.62
C SER A 160 -5.08 -15.69 -17.65
N ASP A 161 -5.63 -16.90 -17.70
CA ASP A 161 -5.10 -18.03 -16.93
C ASP A 161 -3.64 -18.34 -17.29
N ARG A 162 -3.22 -18.05 -18.53
CA ARG A 162 -1.82 -18.20 -18.96
C ARG A 162 -0.92 -17.25 -18.17
N GLU A 163 -1.24 -15.98 -18.07
CA GLU A 163 -0.45 -15.00 -17.31
C GLU A 163 -0.38 -15.36 -15.83
N ILE A 164 -1.49 -15.87 -15.26
CA ILE A 164 -1.53 -16.33 -13.88
C ILE A 164 -0.57 -17.51 -13.69
N ASN A 165 -0.57 -18.48 -14.60
CA ASN A 165 0.31 -19.64 -14.55
C ASN A 165 1.79 -19.23 -14.72
N GLU A 166 2.10 -18.39 -15.71
CA GLU A 166 3.46 -17.88 -15.94
C GLU A 166 3.99 -17.12 -14.71
N TYR A 167 3.15 -16.29 -14.09
CA TYR A 167 3.52 -15.57 -12.87
C TYR A 167 3.76 -16.52 -11.68
N TYR A 168 2.90 -17.53 -11.51
CA TYR A 168 3.05 -18.55 -10.48
C TYR A 168 4.36 -19.32 -10.66
N GLU A 169 4.66 -19.83 -11.87
CA GLU A 169 5.87 -20.56 -12.18
C GLU A 169 7.14 -19.74 -11.90
N ALA A 170 7.12 -18.45 -12.28
CA ALA A 170 8.24 -17.54 -12.06
C ALA A 170 8.44 -17.12 -10.58
N ASN A 171 7.42 -17.30 -9.73
CA ASN A 171 7.43 -16.83 -8.34
C ASN A 171 7.06 -17.92 -7.33
N LYS A 172 7.16 -19.20 -7.70
CA LYS A 172 6.80 -20.35 -6.84
C LYS A 172 7.39 -20.27 -5.45
N ASP A 173 8.66 -19.87 -5.36
CA ASP A 173 9.39 -19.79 -4.09
C ASP A 173 8.89 -18.68 -3.16
N LYS A 174 8.12 -17.71 -3.71
CA LYS A 174 7.60 -16.54 -2.96
C LYS A 174 6.10 -16.60 -2.69
N LEU A 175 5.36 -17.33 -3.52
CA LEU A 175 3.90 -17.29 -3.54
C LEU A 175 3.24 -18.40 -2.76
N GLY A 176 3.94 -19.52 -2.54
CA GLY A 176 3.43 -20.56 -1.66
C GLY A 176 3.56 -20.13 -0.20
N SER A 177 2.66 -20.51 0.67
CA SER A 177 3.06 -20.78 2.03
C SER A 177 4.19 -21.81 1.88
N VAL A 178 5.40 -21.38 2.21
CA VAL A 178 6.59 -22.19 1.97
C VAL A 178 6.31 -23.53 2.66
N GLU A 179 6.34 -24.62 1.87
CA GLU A 179 6.34 -25.95 2.41
C GLU A 179 7.33 -25.98 3.57
N LYS A 180 6.84 -26.21 4.79
CA LYS A 180 7.67 -26.20 5.99
C LYS A 180 7.77 -27.61 6.52
N LEU A 181 8.98 -28.00 6.79
CA LEU A 181 9.29 -29.29 7.36
C LEU A 181 9.82 -29.10 8.77
N ARG A 182 9.23 -29.75 9.77
CA ARG A 182 9.81 -29.83 11.12
C ARG A 182 10.70 -31.04 11.19
N ILE A 183 11.98 -30.80 11.42
CA ILE A 183 12.98 -31.87 11.44
C ILE A 183 13.70 -31.94 12.77
N ARG A 184 14.16 -33.14 13.12
CA ARG A 184 15.17 -33.37 14.13
C ARG A 184 16.46 -33.80 13.47
N GLN A 185 17.60 -33.46 14.09
CA GLN A 185 18.90 -33.93 13.62
C GLN A 185 19.76 -34.57 14.73
N ILE A 186 20.56 -35.53 14.32
CA ILE A 186 21.75 -35.98 15.04
C ILE A 186 22.93 -35.59 14.16
N TYR A 187 23.86 -34.85 14.75
CA TYR A 187 24.97 -34.22 14.05
C TYR A 187 26.30 -34.59 14.68
N PHE A 188 27.26 -34.93 13.85
CA PHE A 188 28.67 -35.12 14.23
C PHE A 188 29.52 -34.13 13.45
N ALA A 189 30.30 -33.33 14.16
CA ALA A 189 31.12 -32.28 13.56
C ALA A 189 32.19 -32.85 12.61
N MET A 190 32.53 -32.11 11.57
CA MET A 190 33.58 -32.49 10.62
C MET A 190 34.90 -32.70 11.37
N PRO A 191 35.49 -33.90 11.30
CA PRO A 191 36.78 -34.17 11.96
C PRO A 191 37.89 -33.34 11.30
N LYS A 192 38.77 -32.76 12.11
CA LYS A 192 39.98 -32.05 11.61
C LYS A 192 40.90 -32.98 10.81
N ASP A 193 40.95 -34.24 11.20
CA ASP A 193 41.70 -35.27 10.54
C ASP A 193 40.77 -36.12 9.68
N GLN A 194 40.93 -36.06 8.36
CA GLN A 194 40.11 -36.77 7.40
C GLN A 194 40.11 -38.30 7.59
N SER A 195 41.21 -38.87 8.16
CA SER A 195 41.26 -40.31 8.48
C SER A 195 40.22 -40.74 9.53
N LYS A 196 39.68 -39.81 10.27
CA LYS A 196 38.64 -40.06 11.30
C LYS A 196 37.20 -40.05 10.75
N LYS A 197 37.00 -39.82 9.46
CA LYS A 197 35.66 -39.86 8.85
C LYS A 197 35.01 -41.25 9.02
N SER A 198 35.77 -42.32 8.85
CA SER A 198 35.29 -43.71 9.04
C SER A 198 34.79 -43.94 10.49
N ILE A 199 35.37 -43.31 11.48
CA ILE A 199 34.90 -43.37 12.87
C ILE A 199 33.54 -42.68 13.01
N MET A 200 33.33 -41.51 12.39
CA MET A 200 32.06 -40.81 12.42
C MET A 200 30.98 -41.63 11.68
N GLU A 201 31.33 -42.22 10.55
CA GLU A 201 30.42 -43.12 9.81
C GLU A 201 30.03 -44.34 10.65
N ALA A 202 30.96 -44.95 11.39
CA ALA A 202 30.66 -46.04 12.30
C ALA A 202 29.71 -45.62 13.43
N ARG A 203 29.91 -44.44 14.05
CA ARG A 203 29.00 -43.85 15.05
C ARG A 203 27.61 -43.62 14.46
N ALA A 204 27.53 -43.09 13.25
CA ALA A 204 26.26 -42.87 12.55
C ALA A 204 25.53 -44.20 12.27
N GLN A 205 26.26 -45.24 11.85
CA GLN A 205 25.68 -46.60 11.67
C GLN A 205 25.17 -47.20 12.99
N GLU A 206 25.86 -46.97 14.10
CA GLU A 206 25.38 -47.36 15.41
C GLU A 206 24.05 -46.65 15.75
N VAL A 207 23.93 -45.33 15.50
CA VAL A 207 22.69 -44.61 15.66
C VAL A 207 21.56 -45.21 14.83
N ILE A 208 21.80 -45.50 13.55
CA ILE A 208 20.81 -46.16 12.70
C ILE A 208 20.42 -47.55 13.25
N ALA A 209 21.38 -48.32 13.73
CA ALA A 209 21.09 -49.64 14.31
C ALA A 209 20.22 -49.53 15.57
N ARG A 210 20.44 -48.54 16.40
CA ARG A 210 19.63 -48.27 17.65
C ARG A 210 18.22 -47.78 17.27
N LEU A 211 18.09 -46.88 16.30
CA LEU A 211 16.80 -46.42 15.76
C LEU A 211 15.98 -47.58 15.17
N ASN A 212 16.62 -48.51 14.44
CA ASN A 212 15.97 -49.70 13.87
C ASN A 212 15.50 -50.68 14.96
N LYS A 213 16.06 -50.64 16.17
CA LYS A 213 15.58 -51.39 17.34
C LYS A 213 14.45 -50.71 18.08
N GLY A 214 14.01 -49.51 17.62
CA GLY A 214 12.90 -48.80 18.20
C GLY A 214 13.29 -47.75 19.27
N GLU A 215 14.59 -47.46 19.44
CA GLU A 215 15.00 -46.38 20.34
C GLU A 215 14.51 -45.03 19.79
N ASP A 216 14.16 -44.11 20.68
CA ASP A 216 13.61 -42.83 20.32
C ASP A 216 14.68 -41.89 19.78
N PHE A 217 14.38 -41.22 18.66
CA PHE A 217 15.31 -40.30 17.98
C PHE A 217 15.72 -39.13 18.87
N ALA A 218 14.78 -38.52 19.61
CA ALA A 218 15.07 -37.38 20.48
C ALA A 218 16.02 -37.77 21.63
N THR A 219 15.85 -38.99 22.18
CA THR A 219 16.74 -39.53 23.21
C THR A 219 18.15 -39.71 22.66
N LEU A 220 18.30 -40.32 21.47
CA LEU A 220 19.59 -40.52 20.82
C LEU A 220 20.26 -39.18 20.42
N ALA A 221 19.47 -38.22 20.00
CA ALA A 221 19.97 -36.87 19.71
C ALA A 221 20.52 -36.19 20.96
N GLY A 222 19.82 -36.33 22.11
CA GLY A 222 20.27 -35.80 23.40
C GLY A 222 21.58 -36.44 23.87
N GLU A 223 21.77 -37.72 23.60
CA GLU A 223 22.95 -38.47 24.02
C GLU A 223 24.16 -38.27 23.12
N LEU A 224 23.97 -38.30 21.79
CA LEU A 224 25.04 -38.52 20.83
C LEU A 224 25.30 -37.34 19.92
N SER A 225 24.35 -36.40 19.74
CA SER A 225 24.52 -35.25 18.87
C SER A 225 25.51 -34.23 19.44
N GLU A 226 26.33 -33.67 18.58
CA GLU A 226 27.30 -32.61 18.89
C GLU A 226 26.73 -31.22 18.61
N ASP A 227 25.49 -31.12 18.12
CA ASP A 227 24.76 -29.89 17.87
C ASP A 227 24.09 -29.34 19.13
N GLU A 228 23.89 -28.01 19.20
CA GLU A 228 23.21 -27.39 20.33
C GLU A 228 21.73 -27.82 20.48
N SER A 229 21.09 -28.20 19.39
CA SER A 229 19.71 -28.72 19.38
C SER A 229 19.55 -30.02 20.18
N ARG A 230 20.63 -30.70 20.53
CA ARG A 230 20.61 -31.88 21.40
C ARG A 230 19.83 -31.66 22.68
N LYS A 231 19.86 -30.45 23.26
CA LYS A 231 19.14 -30.09 24.48
C LYS A 231 17.61 -30.17 24.32
N PHE A 232 17.16 -30.14 23.07
CA PHE A 232 15.76 -30.22 22.64
C PHE A 232 15.48 -31.54 21.87
N GLY A 233 16.33 -32.57 22.06
CA GLY A 233 16.20 -33.83 21.33
C GLY A 233 16.46 -33.70 19.84
N GLY A 234 17.38 -32.79 19.46
CA GLY A 234 17.76 -32.53 18.07
C GLY A 234 16.74 -31.72 17.27
N ASP A 235 15.69 -31.15 17.87
CA ASP A 235 14.64 -30.40 17.18
C ASP A 235 15.19 -29.07 16.62
N LEU A 236 15.17 -28.92 15.30
CA LEU A 236 15.54 -27.69 14.60
C LEU A 236 14.34 -26.77 14.32
N GLY A 237 13.14 -27.17 14.73
CA GLY A 237 11.92 -26.47 14.39
C GLY A 237 11.54 -26.62 12.91
N TYR A 238 10.78 -25.65 12.40
CA TYR A 238 10.35 -25.65 11.01
C TYR A 238 11.40 -25.02 10.10
N ILE A 239 11.84 -25.79 9.13
CA ILE A 239 12.71 -25.33 8.03
C ILE A 239 11.93 -25.15 6.75
N SER A 240 12.41 -24.29 5.87
CA SER A 240 11.91 -24.07 4.51
C SER A 240 13.07 -24.13 3.52
N ARG A 241 12.78 -24.21 2.22
CA ARG A 241 13.83 -24.17 1.19
C ARG A 241 14.67 -22.90 1.33
N GLY A 242 15.99 -23.05 1.22
CA GLY A 242 16.96 -21.97 1.39
C GLY A 242 17.24 -21.52 2.83
N SER A 243 16.61 -22.14 3.85
CA SER A 243 16.84 -21.77 5.26
C SER A 243 17.93 -22.58 5.97
N VAL A 244 18.36 -23.68 5.36
CA VAL A 244 19.38 -24.59 5.89
C VAL A 244 20.40 -24.94 4.79
N LEU A 245 21.45 -25.68 5.17
CA LEU A 245 22.43 -26.18 4.18
C LEU A 245 21.72 -27.04 3.12
N LYS A 246 22.18 -26.92 1.88
CA LYS A 246 21.56 -27.59 0.74
C LYS A 246 21.47 -29.12 0.93
N GLU A 247 22.48 -29.73 1.48
CA GLU A 247 22.51 -31.18 1.75
C GLU A 247 21.44 -31.58 2.78
N VAL A 248 21.22 -30.76 3.81
CA VAL A 248 20.17 -30.97 4.82
C VAL A 248 18.79 -30.75 4.18
N GLU A 249 18.64 -29.70 3.38
CA GLU A 249 17.42 -29.44 2.64
C GLU A 249 17.06 -30.60 1.72
N ASP A 250 17.97 -31.00 0.84
CA ASP A 250 17.76 -32.07 -0.13
C ASP A 250 17.36 -33.39 0.58
N ALA A 251 18.01 -33.70 1.71
CA ALA A 251 17.68 -34.87 2.49
C ALA A 251 16.29 -34.75 3.16
N ALA A 252 15.97 -33.61 3.78
CA ALA A 252 14.71 -33.40 4.48
C ALA A 252 13.49 -33.46 3.54
N PHE A 253 13.59 -32.84 2.35
CA PHE A 253 12.49 -32.81 1.39
C PHE A 253 12.27 -34.16 0.65
N ALA A 254 13.23 -35.09 0.75
CA ALA A 254 13.08 -36.44 0.22
C ALA A 254 12.38 -37.42 1.18
N LEU A 255 12.23 -37.05 2.47
CA LEU A 255 11.65 -37.91 3.51
C LEU A 255 10.12 -37.83 3.55
N LYS A 256 9.53 -38.94 4.00
CA LYS A 256 8.13 -38.99 4.45
C LYS A 256 8.04 -38.67 5.95
N ILE A 257 6.88 -38.23 6.41
CA ILE A 257 6.65 -37.96 7.84
C ILE A 257 6.96 -39.22 8.66
N GLY A 258 7.78 -39.06 9.69
CA GLY A 258 8.28 -40.13 10.55
C GLY A 258 9.53 -40.86 10.02
N GLU A 259 9.94 -40.60 8.79
CA GLU A 259 11.08 -41.26 8.17
C GLU A 259 12.41 -40.65 8.64
N VAL A 260 13.43 -41.50 8.78
CA VAL A 260 14.81 -41.15 9.11
C VAL A 260 15.70 -41.28 7.88
N SER A 261 16.56 -40.28 7.63
CA SER A 261 17.51 -40.31 6.55
C SER A 261 18.62 -41.37 6.74
N LYS A 262 19.25 -41.77 5.65
CA LYS A 262 20.60 -42.35 5.74
C LYS A 262 21.56 -41.25 6.24
N PRO A 263 22.69 -41.63 6.91
CA PRO A 263 23.74 -40.66 7.21
C PRO A 263 24.26 -40.01 5.93
N PHE A 264 24.42 -38.68 5.95
CA PHE A 264 24.94 -37.89 4.81
C PHE A 264 25.90 -36.79 5.27
N TRP A 265 26.88 -36.48 4.43
CA TRP A 265 27.87 -35.45 4.71
C TRP A 265 27.40 -34.07 4.23
N SER A 266 27.73 -33.04 4.99
CA SER A 266 27.73 -31.64 4.59
C SER A 266 29.12 -31.05 4.79
N PRO A 267 29.38 -29.79 4.37
CA PRO A 267 30.62 -29.09 4.70
C PRO A 267 30.89 -28.95 6.20
N LEU A 268 29.86 -29.02 7.05
CA LEU A 268 29.99 -28.88 8.51
C LEU A 268 30.20 -30.21 9.21
N GLY A 269 29.71 -31.34 8.69
CA GLY A 269 29.81 -32.65 9.32
C GLY A 269 28.86 -33.69 8.78
N LEU A 270 28.68 -34.76 9.55
CA LEU A 270 27.81 -35.90 9.25
C LEU A 270 26.46 -35.73 9.94
N HIS A 271 25.39 -35.86 9.19
CA HIS A 271 24.01 -35.65 9.64
C HIS A 271 23.18 -36.92 9.51
N ILE A 272 22.25 -37.08 10.45
CA ILE A 272 21.10 -37.97 10.35
C ILE A 272 19.89 -37.11 10.71
N ILE A 273 18.87 -37.07 9.88
CA ILE A 273 17.66 -36.27 10.13
C ILE A 273 16.43 -37.15 10.15
N LYS A 274 15.43 -36.70 10.90
CA LYS A 274 14.07 -37.29 10.94
C LYS A 274 13.08 -36.21 10.60
N LEU A 275 12.13 -36.50 9.70
CA LEU A 275 11.01 -35.61 9.41
C LEU A 275 9.89 -35.89 10.43
N GLU A 276 9.57 -34.88 11.25
CA GLU A 276 8.50 -34.98 12.25
C GLU A 276 7.14 -34.53 11.69
N GLU A 277 7.14 -33.39 11.04
CA GLU A 277 5.92 -32.76 10.51
C GLU A 277 6.18 -32.12 9.16
N LYS A 278 5.14 -32.08 8.34
CA LYS A 278 5.16 -31.42 7.03
C LYS A 278 3.92 -30.53 6.94
N ILE A 279 4.15 -29.23 6.77
CA ILE A 279 3.11 -28.28 6.41
C ILE A 279 3.20 -28.11 4.89
N GLU A 280 2.20 -28.61 4.18
CA GLU A 280 2.13 -28.39 2.73
C GLU A 280 1.93 -26.91 2.43
N GLY A 281 2.67 -26.44 1.44
CA GLY A 281 2.49 -25.09 0.91
C GLY A 281 1.11 -24.92 0.29
N ASP A 282 0.62 -23.70 0.22
CA ASP A 282 -0.59 -23.39 -0.52
C ASP A 282 -0.38 -23.72 -1.99
N GLY A 283 -1.12 -24.69 -2.51
CA GLY A 283 -1.09 -25.04 -3.92
C GLY A 283 -1.54 -23.87 -4.79
N PHE A 284 -1.29 -23.96 -6.12
CA PHE A 284 -1.68 -22.95 -7.11
C PHE A 284 -3.11 -22.42 -6.90
N ASP A 285 -4.06 -23.31 -6.62
CA ASP A 285 -5.48 -22.95 -6.48
C ASP A 285 -5.73 -21.96 -5.33
N LYS A 286 -4.98 -22.07 -4.23
CA LYS A 286 -5.14 -21.15 -3.08
C LYS A 286 -4.54 -19.76 -3.34
N VAL A 287 -3.54 -19.66 -4.23
CA VAL A 287 -2.87 -18.39 -4.53
C VAL A 287 -3.33 -17.77 -5.84
N LYS A 288 -4.10 -18.50 -6.65
CA LYS A 288 -4.58 -18.08 -7.97
C LYS A 288 -5.26 -16.72 -7.95
N ASP A 289 -6.20 -16.52 -7.03
CA ASP A 289 -6.95 -15.26 -6.93
C ASP A 289 -6.06 -14.10 -6.51
N LYS A 290 -5.12 -14.33 -5.59
CA LYS A 290 -4.14 -13.32 -5.16
C LYS A 290 -3.17 -12.96 -6.29
N ILE A 291 -2.75 -13.92 -7.10
CA ILE A 291 -1.94 -13.67 -8.29
C ILE A 291 -2.72 -12.82 -9.28
N LYS A 292 -3.98 -13.19 -9.55
CA LYS A 292 -4.86 -12.44 -10.46
C LYS A 292 -5.04 -10.99 -10.00
N GLU A 293 -5.26 -10.76 -8.71
CA GLU A 293 -5.35 -9.43 -8.12
C GLU A 293 -4.03 -8.65 -8.30
N THR A 294 -2.89 -9.26 -7.98
CA THR A 294 -1.57 -8.64 -8.17
C THR A 294 -1.28 -8.26 -9.62
N LEU A 295 -1.63 -9.13 -10.57
CA LEU A 295 -1.46 -8.87 -12.00
C LEU A 295 -2.40 -7.78 -12.47
N PHE A 296 -3.65 -7.79 -11.98
CA PHE A 296 -4.63 -6.76 -12.28
C PHE A 296 -4.18 -5.38 -11.77
N GLU A 297 -3.68 -5.28 -10.54
CA GLU A 297 -3.16 -4.03 -9.99
C GLU A 297 -2.00 -3.47 -10.81
N LYS A 298 -1.04 -4.31 -11.20
CA LYS A 298 0.08 -3.91 -12.06
C LYS A 298 -0.38 -3.43 -13.45
N ALA A 299 -1.30 -4.17 -14.06
CA ALA A 299 -1.86 -3.79 -15.35
C ALA A 299 -2.67 -2.50 -15.25
N PHE A 300 -3.40 -2.32 -14.15
CA PHE A 300 -4.17 -1.12 -13.88
C PHE A 300 -3.25 0.11 -13.73
N GLU A 301 -2.21 0.02 -12.91
CA GLU A 301 -1.26 1.13 -12.72
C GLU A 301 -0.66 1.58 -14.06
N SER A 302 -0.16 0.63 -14.85
CA SER A 302 0.43 0.93 -16.15
C SER A 302 -0.57 1.57 -17.12
N LYS A 303 -1.75 0.97 -17.28
CA LYS A 303 -2.80 1.48 -18.18
C LYS A 303 -3.37 2.82 -17.72
N TYR A 304 -3.50 3.02 -16.41
CA TYR A 304 -3.99 4.28 -15.86
C TYR A 304 -3.01 5.43 -16.11
N LEU A 305 -1.70 5.20 -15.95
CA LEU A 305 -0.67 6.19 -16.25
C LEU A 305 -0.63 6.51 -17.74
N GLU A 306 -0.68 5.52 -18.62
CA GLU A 306 -0.73 5.68 -20.06
C GLU A 306 -1.98 6.48 -20.49
N TRP A 307 -3.15 6.09 -19.97
CA TRP A 307 -4.40 6.78 -20.26
C TRP A 307 -4.36 8.25 -19.79
N LYS A 308 -3.86 8.53 -18.58
CA LYS A 308 -3.69 9.92 -18.11
C LYS A 308 -2.73 10.73 -18.97
N ALA A 309 -1.62 10.12 -19.41
CA ALA A 309 -0.69 10.77 -20.34
C ALA A 309 -1.41 11.13 -21.65
N GLY A 310 -2.21 10.22 -22.21
CA GLY A 310 -3.02 10.47 -23.39
C GLY A 310 -4.06 11.58 -23.23
N LEU A 311 -4.62 11.78 -22.03
CA LEU A 311 -5.50 12.94 -21.76
C LEU A 311 -4.70 14.25 -21.81
N LYS A 312 -3.50 14.28 -21.22
CA LYS A 312 -2.64 15.48 -21.23
C LYS A 312 -2.18 15.86 -22.64
N GLU A 313 -1.83 14.88 -23.46
CA GLU A 313 -1.38 15.11 -24.85
C GLU A 313 -2.46 15.76 -25.73
N LYS A 314 -3.72 15.50 -25.46
CA LYS A 314 -4.86 16.03 -26.20
C LYS A 314 -5.35 17.37 -25.69
N ALA A 315 -4.88 17.83 -24.53
CA ALA A 315 -5.38 19.00 -23.85
C ALA A 315 -4.48 20.22 -24.04
N TYR A 316 -5.08 21.40 -24.02
CA TYR A 316 -4.34 22.64 -23.82
C TYR A 316 -4.08 22.85 -22.33
N ILE A 317 -2.80 22.91 -21.95
CA ILE A 317 -2.38 23.13 -20.56
C ILE A 317 -1.35 24.26 -20.54
N GLU A 318 -1.67 25.34 -19.81
CA GLU A 318 -0.76 26.45 -19.56
C GLU A 318 -0.55 26.64 -18.07
N ILE A 319 0.67 26.47 -17.58
CA ILE A 319 1.04 26.63 -16.16
C ILE A 319 1.61 28.03 -15.93
N LYS A 320 1.11 28.74 -14.89
CA LYS A 320 1.46 30.12 -14.50
C LYS A 320 1.90 30.24 -13.04
N LEU A 321 2.58 29.22 -12.51
CA LEU A 321 3.11 29.20 -11.14
C LEU A 321 4.14 30.29 -10.89
#